data_caeee5e84588945056a1bfbe2c4d4967
#
_entry.id   caeee5e84588945056a1bfbe2c4d4967
#
_cell.length_a   1.000
_cell.length_b   1.000
_cell.length_c   1.000
_cell.angle_alpha   90.00
_cell.angle_beta   90.00
_cell.angle_gamma   90.00
#
_symmetry.space_group_name_H-M   'P 1'
#
loop_
_entity.id
_entity.type
_entity.pdbx_description
1 polymer ?
#
loop_
_entity_poly.entity_id
_entity_poly.type
_entity_poly.pdbx_seq_one_letter_code
_entity_poly.pdbx_strand_id
1 'polypeptide(L)'
;DKNNKVSISFFWEDFERQVIINGIASKTSEVFSTKYFNSRPKGSKLGALVSENQSSIIKSKDDVIKKFNHLSNEYLNKEIQRPDYWGGYIVKPIKYEFWQGGENRLHDRIRYIRDKNFWKMDRLSP
;
A
#
# COMPACT_ATOMS: atom_id res chain seq x y z
N ASP A 1 -11.88 1.46 9.40
CA ASP A 1 -13.00 0.54 9.57
C ASP A 1 -14.38 1.20 9.35
N LYS A 2 -14.51 2.53 9.44
CA LYS A 2 -15.77 3.24 9.13
C LYS A 2 -15.99 3.40 7.62
N ASN A 3 -14.93 3.48 6.83
CA ASN A 3 -14.99 3.55 5.37
C ASN A 3 -13.83 2.75 4.77
N ASN A 4 -14.17 1.67 4.08
CA ASN A 4 -13.20 0.78 3.43
C ASN A 4 -13.18 0.94 1.90
N LYS A 5 -13.93 1.91 1.37
CA LYS A 5 -13.87 2.26 -0.07
C LYS A 5 -12.62 3.09 -0.33
N VAL A 6 -11.79 2.64 -1.25
CA VAL A 6 -10.51 3.26 -1.56
C VAL A 6 -10.35 3.48 -3.05
N SER A 7 -9.51 4.46 -3.40
CA SER A 7 -9.04 4.71 -4.75
C SER A 7 -7.52 4.73 -4.74
N ILE A 8 -6.92 4.05 -5.73
CA ILE A 8 -5.47 4.05 -5.97
C ILE A 8 -5.27 4.63 -7.36
N SER A 9 -4.36 5.60 -7.49
CA SER A 9 -4.01 6.19 -8.77
C SER A 9 -2.53 5.96 -9.06
N PHE A 10 -2.24 5.53 -10.28
CA PHE A 10 -0.89 5.44 -10.85
C PHE A 10 -0.83 6.37 -12.05
N PHE A 11 0.20 7.20 -12.12
CA PHE A 11 0.42 8.10 -13.23
C PHE A 11 1.84 7.97 -13.76
N TRP A 12 1.98 7.83 -15.07
CA TRP A 12 3.24 7.78 -15.80
C TRP A 12 3.28 8.98 -16.73
N GLU A 13 3.98 10.03 -16.31
CA GLU A 13 4.02 11.32 -16.97
C GLU A 13 4.58 11.20 -18.40
N ASP A 14 5.72 10.54 -18.57
CA ASP A 14 6.38 10.38 -19.87
C ASP A 14 5.52 9.65 -20.92
N PHE A 15 4.57 8.85 -20.47
CA PHE A 15 3.65 8.10 -21.34
C PHE A 15 2.26 8.74 -21.42
N GLU A 16 2.02 9.80 -20.66
CA GLU A 16 0.69 10.40 -20.49
C GLU A 16 -0.37 9.34 -20.18
N ARG A 17 -0.08 8.43 -19.26
CA ARG A 17 -0.96 7.32 -18.86
C ARG A 17 -1.31 7.39 -17.41
N GLN A 18 -2.58 7.08 -17.13
CA GLN A 18 -3.07 6.93 -15.77
C GLN A 18 -3.89 5.64 -15.63
N VAL A 19 -3.77 5.00 -14.48
CA VAL A 19 -4.65 3.91 -14.06
C VAL A 19 -5.26 4.28 -12.71
N ILE A 20 -6.58 4.29 -12.64
CA ILE A 20 -7.32 4.47 -11.39
C ILE A 20 -7.99 3.15 -11.03
N ILE A 21 -7.77 2.70 -9.80
CA ILE A 21 -8.37 1.49 -9.24
C ILE A 21 -9.27 1.91 -8.09
N ASN A 22 -10.57 1.65 -8.19
CA ASN A 22 -11.48 1.77 -7.06
C ASN A 22 -11.78 0.38 -6.50
N GLY A 23 -11.79 0.25 -5.20
CA GLY A 23 -11.96 -1.06 -4.57
C GLY A 23 -12.34 -0.98 -3.11
N ILE A 24 -12.45 -2.16 -2.52
CA ILE A 24 -12.73 -2.36 -1.11
C ILE A 24 -11.46 -2.85 -0.44
N ALA A 25 -10.97 -2.10 0.54
CA ALA A 25 -9.83 -2.48 1.35
C ALA A 25 -10.27 -3.38 2.51
N SER A 26 -9.48 -4.41 2.79
CA SER A 26 -9.61 -5.25 3.97
C SER A 26 -8.23 -5.58 4.54
N LYS A 27 -8.15 -5.82 5.84
CA LYS A 27 -6.88 -6.27 6.44
C LYS A 27 -6.49 -7.63 5.87
N THR A 28 -5.19 -7.84 5.66
CA THR A 28 -4.65 -9.16 5.34
C THR A 28 -4.78 -10.08 6.56
N SER A 29 -4.81 -11.40 6.34
CA SER A 29 -4.83 -12.35 7.45
C SER A 29 -3.54 -12.27 8.28
N GLU A 30 -3.61 -12.63 9.55
CA GLU A 30 -2.43 -12.68 10.43
C GLU A 30 -1.38 -13.66 9.90
N VAL A 31 -1.81 -14.81 9.40
CA VAL A 31 -0.93 -15.81 8.79
C VAL A 31 -0.14 -15.21 7.63
N PHE A 32 -0.81 -14.50 6.72
CA PHE A 32 -0.15 -13.83 5.60
C PHE A 32 0.80 -12.73 6.09
N SER A 33 0.34 -11.88 7.00
CA SER A 33 1.14 -10.78 7.56
C SER A 33 2.39 -11.30 8.27
N THR A 34 2.26 -12.36 9.07
CA THR A 34 3.38 -12.98 9.80
C THR A 34 4.38 -13.62 8.83
N LYS A 35 3.89 -14.37 7.82
CA LYS A 35 4.76 -14.96 6.79
C LYS A 35 5.57 -13.87 6.06
N TYR A 36 4.91 -12.79 5.67
CA TYR A 36 5.59 -11.68 5.00
C TYR A 36 6.54 -10.93 5.93
N PHE A 37 6.15 -10.68 7.20
CA PHE A 37 7.04 -10.06 8.18
C PHE A 37 8.32 -10.89 8.37
N ASN A 38 8.18 -12.21 8.49
CA ASN A 38 9.32 -13.12 8.72
C ASN A 38 10.26 -13.19 7.51
N SER A 39 9.78 -12.98 6.29
CA SER A 39 10.62 -12.94 5.09
C SER A 39 11.44 -11.65 4.95
N ARG A 40 11.16 -10.61 5.75
CA ARG A 40 11.87 -9.31 5.66
C ARG A 40 13.26 -9.39 6.28
N PRO A 41 14.24 -8.62 5.77
CA PRO A 41 15.54 -8.47 6.39
C PRO A 41 15.42 -7.98 7.85
N LYS A 42 16.37 -8.39 8.70
CA LYS A 42 16.40 -8.04 10.14
C LYS A 42 16.28 -6.53 10.39
N GLY A 43 17.02 -5.71 9.64
CA GLY A 43 16.93 -4.24 9.75
C GLY A 43 15.52 -3.69 9.46
N SER A 44 14.80 -4.28 8.49
CA SER A 44 13.42 -3.89 8.19
C SER A 44 12.42 -4.32 9.27
N LYS A 45 12.67 -5.44 9.95
CA LYS A 45 11.88 -5.88 11.12
C LYS A 45 12.11 -4.93 12.30
N LEU A 46 13.36 -4.54 12.56
CA LEU A 46 13.70 -3.53 13.58
C LEU A 46 13.07 -2.17 13.27
N GLY A 47 13.11 -1.74 12.00
CA GLY A 47 12.46 -0.52 11.57
C GLY A 47 10.94 -0.50 11.85
N ALA A 48 10.29 -1.66 11.76
CA ALA A 48 8.87 -1.78 12.12
C ALA A 48 8.63 -1.57 13.62
N LEU A 49 9.53 -2.06 14.50
CA LEU A 49 9.47 -1.81 15.95
C LEU A 49 9.73 -0.34 16.30
N VAL A 50 10.67 0.29 15.60
CA VAL A 50 10.95 1.73 15.76
C VAL A 50 9.73 2.57 15.41
N SER A 51 9.01 2.18 14.37
CA SER A 51 7.87 2.90 13.78
C SER A 51 6.51 2.49 14.37
N GLU A 52 6.45 2.02 15.60
CA GLU A 52 5.22 1.63 16.29
C GLU A 52 4.14 2.73 16.22
N ASN A 53 4.54 3.97 16.48
CA ASN A 53 3.67 5.15 16.39
C ASN A 53 3.92 5.90 15.07
N GLN A 54 3.69 5.24 13.95
CA GLN A 54 3.90 5.81 12.62
C GLN A 54 3.13 7.13 12.46
N SER A 55 3.77 8.12 11.84
CA SER A 55 3.24 9.49 11.62
C SER A 55 3.06 10.33 12.88
N SER A 56 3.51 9.89 14.06
CA SER A 56 3.57 10.74 15.24
C SER A 56 4.64 11.83 15.11
N ILE A 57 4.45 12.93 15.82
CA ILE A 57 5.45 14.01 15.89
C ILE A 57 6.64 13.50 16.71
N ILE A 58 7.84 13.65 16.16
CA ILE A 58 9.11 13.32 16.80
C ILE A 58 9.96 14.58 16.98
N LYS A 59 10.83 14.61 17.98
CA LYS A 59 11.71 15.76 18.23
C LYS A 59 12.84 15.86 17.22
N SER A 60 13.44 14.72 16.85
CA SER A 60 14.57 14.70 15.93
C SER A 60 14.71 13.35 15.22
N LYS A 61 15.43 13.36 14.10
CA LYS A 61 15.85 12.13 13.41
C LYS A 61 16.80 11.29 14.29
N ASP A 62 17.60 11.95 15.13
CA ASP A 62 18.56 11.26 16.00
C ASP A 62 17.86 10.37 17.04
N ASP A 63 16.66 10.76 17.52
CA ASP A 63 15.89 9.91 18.43
C ASP A 63 15.46 8.61 17.77
N VAL A 64 15.10 8.65 16.50
CA VAL A 64 14.76 7.45 15.69
C VAL A 64 16.00 6.56 15.55
N ILE A 65 17.17 7.15 15.24
CA ILE A 65 18.43 6.41 15.09
C ILE A 65 18.85 5.78 16.42
N LYS A 66 18.77 6.51 17.53
CA LYS A 66 19.06 5.99 18.87
C LYS A 66 18.15 4.82 19.22
N LYS A 67 16.83 4.93 18.98
CA LYS A 67 15.88 3.83 19.20
C LYS A 67 16.23 2.61 18.34
N PHE A 68 16.58 2.82 17.06
CA PHE A 68 16.98 1.74 16.17
C PHE A 68 18.24 1.02 16.66
N ASN A 69 19.29 1.77 17.07
CA ASN A 69 20.53 1.21 17.58
C ASN A 69 20.32 0.44 18.90
N HIS A 70 19.49 0.97 19.79
CA HIS A 70 19.11 0.29 21.02
C HIS A 70 18.45 -1.06 20.73
N LEU A 71 17.42 -1.07 19.89
CA LEU A 71 16.73 -2.30 19.48
C LEU A 71 17.65 -3.26 18.72
N SER A 72 18.57 -2.74 17.89
CA SER A 72 19.56 -3.57 17.20
C SER A 72 20.42 -4.37 18.18
N ASN A 73 20.87 -3.74 19.26
CA ASN A 73 21.66 -4.40 20.31
C ASN A 73 20.80 -5.39 21.11
N GLU A 74 19.59 -4.98 21.49
CA GLU A 74 18.67 -5.84 22.24
C GLU A 74 18.33 -7.13 21.48
N TYR A 75 18.10 -7.04 20.17
CA TYR A 75 17.75 -8.16 19.30
C TYR A 75 18.96 -8.78 18.59
N LEU A 76 20.20 -8.55 19.05
CA LEU A 76 21.39 -9.06 18.36
C LEU A 76 21.30 -10.57 18.10
N ASN A 77 20.93 -11.34 19.14
CA ASN A 77 20.82 -12.80 19.14
C ASN A 77 19.39 -13.29 19.40
N LYS A 78 18.37 -12.42 19.21
CA LYS A 78 16.98 -12.77 19.41
C LYS A 78 16.21 -12.70 18.08
N GLU A 79 15.17 -13.53 17.98
CA GLU A 79 14.23 -13.44 16.88
C GLU A 79 13.27 -12.25 17.09
N ILE A 80 12.98 -11.53 16.00
CA ILE A 80 12.04 -10.42 16.01
C ILE A 80 10.68 -10.94 15.57
N GLN A 81 9.75 -11.01 16.50
CA GLN A 81 8.36 -11.40 16.23
C GLN A 81 7.59 -10.24 15.60
N ARG A 82 6.59 -10.56 14.78
CA ARG A 82 5.71 -9.55 14.19
C ARG A 82 4.88 -8.88 15.28
N PRO A 83 4.93 -7.54 15.42
CA PRO A 83 4.04 -6.84 16.33
C PRO A 83 2.58 -6.90 15.84
N ASP A 84 1.61 -6.92 16.76
CA ASP A 84 0.18 -6.99 16.42
C ASP A 84 -0.31 -5.79 15.61
N TYR A 85 0.28 -4.62 15.82
CA TYR A 85 -0.02 -3.41 15.04
C TYR A 85 0.53 -3.45 13.61
N TRP A 86 1.43 -4.39 13.27
CA TRP A 86 2.04 -4.49 11.95
C TRP A 86 1.29 -5.49 11.07
N GLY A 87 0.87 -5.03 9.92
CA GLY A 87 0.17 -5.85 8.93
C GLY A 87 0.00 -5.10 7.62
N GLY A 88 -0.88 -5.58 6.78
CA GLY A 88 -1.18 -4.99 5.49
C GLY A 88 -2.67 -4.94 5.18
N TYR A 89 -2.97 -4.33 4.04
CA TYR A 89 -4.31 -4.32 3.46
C TYR A 89 -4.26 -4.93 2.07
N ILE A 90 -5.33 -5.61 1.72
CA ILE A 90 -5.62 -6.05 0.35
C ILE A 90 -6.77 -5.23 -0.19
N VAL A 91 -6.63 -4.74 -1.41
CA VAL A 91 -7.71 -4.03 -2.10
C VAL A 91 -8.33 -4.97 -3.11
N LYS A 92 -9.63 -5.26 -2.93
CA LYS A 92 -10.43 -6.00 -3.91
C LYS A 92 -11.02 -5.00 -4.90
N PRO A 93 -10.55 -4.97 -6.15
CA PRO A 93 -11.01 -3.99 -7.11
C PRO A 93 -12.45 -4.23 -7.54
N ILE A 94 -13.18 -3.13 -7.73
CA ILE A 94 -14.56 -3.11 -8.26
C ILE A 94 -14.64 -2.29 -9.55
N LYS A 95 -13.66 -1.40 -9.79
CA LYS A 95 -13.58 -0.59 -11.00
C LYS A 95 -12.12 -0.32 -11.34
N TYR A 96 -11.79 -0.39 -12.62
CA TYR A 96 -10.56 0.15 -13.21
C TYR A 96 -10.93 1.23 -14.22
N GLU A 97 -10.12 2.26 -14.28
CA GLU A 97 -10.15 3.23 -15.37
C GLU A 97 -8.73 3.41 -15.90
N PHE A 98 -8.55 3.17 -17.18
CA PHE A 98 -7.33 3.39 -17.93
C PHE A 98 -7.50 4.66 -18.74
N TRP A 99 -6.58 5.60 -18.56
CA TRP A 99 -6.57 6.87 -19.25
C TRP A 99 -5.28 6.99 -20.07
N GLN A 100 -5.41 7.40 -21.34
CA GLN A 100 -4.31 7.73 -22.21
C GLN A 100 -4.47 9.18 -22.66
N GLY A 101 -3.43 9.99 -22.49
CA GLY A 101 -3.35 11.34 -23.04
C GLY A 101 -3.49 11.33 -24.56
N GLY A 102 -4.19 12.30 -25.10
CA GLY A 102 -4.39 12.50 -26.53
C GLY A 102 -4.35 13.97 -26.88
N GLU A 103 -3.95 14.29 -28.11
CA GLU A 103 -3.90 15.64 -28.62
C GLU A 103 -5.27 16.33 -28.52
N ASN A 104 -5.27 17.65 -28.38
CA ASN A 104 -6.49 18.47 -28.30
C ASN A 104 -7.46 18.03 -27.20
N ARG A 105 -6.95 17.39 -26.13
CA ARG A 105 -7.74 16.81 -25.02
C ARG A 105 -8.66 15.66 -25.44
N LEU A 106 -8.45 15.06 -26.59
CA LEU A 106 -9.20 13.88 -27.04
C LEU A 106 -8.59 12.62 -26.42
N HIS A 107 -8.70 12.53 -25.09
CA HIS A 107 -8.13 11.44 -24.31
C HIS A 107 -8.89 10.13 -24.53
N ASP A 108 -8.19 9.00 -24.57
CA ASP A 108 -8.83 7.69 -24.58
C ASP A 108 -9.03 7.19 -23.15
N ARG A 109 -10.25 6.81 -22.82
CA ARG A 109 -10.62 6.40 -21.47
C ARG A 109 -11.39 5.09 -21.53
N ILE A 110 -10.84 4.04 -20.95
CA ILE A 110 -11.46 2.72 -20.89
C ILE A 110 -11.74 2.38 -19.44
N ARG A 111 -12.99 2.07 -19.14
CA ARG A 111 -13.45 1.70 -17.82
C ARG A 111 -13.85 0.24 -17.78
N TYR A 112 -13.43 -0.47 -16.73
CA TYR A 112 -13.92 -1.79 -16.38
C TYR A 112 -14.68 -1.71 -15.06
N ILE A 113 -15.90 -2.20 -15.03
CA ILE A 113 -16.72 -2.32 -13.82
C ILE A 113 -16.97 -3.80 -13.57
N ARG A 114 -16.77 -4.23 -12.32
CA ARG A 114 -17.04 -5.60 -11.92
C ARG A 114 -18.54 -5.86 -11.89
N ASP A 115 -18.99 -6.85 -12.65
CA ASP A 115 -20.35 -7.36 -12.65
C ASP A 115 -20.31 -8.84 -12.29
N LYS A 116 -20.66 -9.16 -11.03
CA LYS A 116 -20.59 -10.52 -10.47
C LYS A 116 -19.20 -11.16 -10.71
N ASN A 117 -19.09 -12.08 -11.67
CA ASN A 117 -17.86 -12.84 -11.96
C ASN A 117 -17.09 -12.38 -13.20
N PHE A 118 -17.57 -11.34 -13.91
CA PHE A 118 -16.93 -10.79 -15.10
C PHE A 118 -16.75 -9.30 -15.01
N TRP A 119 -16.05 -8.72 -15.97
CA TRP A 119 -15.80 -7.30 -16.09
C TRP A 119 -16.51 -6.76 -17.31
N LYS A 120 -17.40 -5.77 -17.09
CA LYS A 120 -18.00 -5.00 -18.17
C LYS A 120 -17.05 -3.88 -18.55
N MET A 121 -16.75 -3.76 -19.85
CA MET A 121 -15.92 -2.71 -20.41
C MET A 121 -16.79 -1.63 -21.04
N ASP A 122 -16.48 -0.38 -20.78
CA ASP A 122 -17.06 0.79 -21.43
C ASP A 122 -15.93 1.73 -21.88
N ARG A 123 -16.13 2.45 -22.98
CA ARG A 123 -15.31 3.60 -23.35
C ARG A 123 -16.00 4.87 -22.89
N LEU A 124 -15.25 5.75 -22.23
CA LEU A 124 -15.78 7.01 -21.70
C LEU A 124 -15.42 8.16 -22.62
N SER A 125 -16.28 9.19 -22.66
CA SER A 125 -15.92 10.47 -23.28
C SER A 125 -14.70 11.10 -22.60
N PRO A 126 -13.86 11.82 -23.34
CA PRO A 126 -12.72 12.57 -22.80
C PRO A 126 -13.11 13.53 -21.68
#